data_4136c37ea4e0835d8bfdd6d56d2262f1
#
_entry.id   4136c37ea4e0835d8bfdd6d56d2262f1
#
_cell.length_a   1.000
_cell.length_b   1.000
_cell.length_c   1.000
_cell.angle_alpha   90.00
_cell.angle_beta   90.00
_cell.angle_gamma   90.00
#
_symmetry.space_group_name_H-M   'P 1'
#
loop_
_entity.id
_entity.type
_entity.pdbx_description
1 polymer ?
#
loop_
_entity_poly.entity_id
_entity_poly.type
_entity_poly.pdbx_seq_one_letter_code
_entity_poly.pdbx_strand_id
1 'polypeptide(L)'
;VIPFFSRGDSFMKETYAVVGKRVLVSQTLAGDTPSFTSAEIADFSKQPFVRRLGKFTPAQFDVFASIGNAQAGLGFTTDMFFEAIPDRYVDADLSKWNYRLGGDTIPVILPKNYLNLYNFGFASTKGLPALSEAMVGMVQIRFYLRGTQQNRQMAGRVVAFSDRINTILVPQAFMNEANAALSPDRHPLASRLIV
;
A
#
# COMPACT_ATOMS: atom_id res chain seq x y z
N VAL A 1 2.87 24.93 1.76
CA VAL A 1 4.30 24.95 2.12
C VAL A 1 5.08 24.54 0.89
N ILE A 2 5.81 25.49 0.29
CA ILE A 2 6.63 25.29 -0.90
C ILE A 2 7.90 24.57 -0.47
N PRO A 3 8.30 23.45 -1.08
CA PRO A 3 9.57 22.82 -0.75
C PRO A 3 10.73 23.66 -1.29
N PHE A 4 11.72 23.87 -0.44
CA PHE A 4 12.94 24.59 -0.72
C PHE A 4 13.84 23.73 -1.64
N PHE A 5 14.09 24.18 -2.86
CA PHE A 5 15.04 23.54 -3.76
C PHE A 5 16.47 23.99 -3.44
N SER A 6 17.28 23.10 -2.95
CA SER A 6 18.73 23.29 -2.89
C SER A 6 19.35 22.97 -4.26
N ARG A 7 20.06 23.92 -4.80
CA ARG A 7 20.79 23.85 -6.07
C ARG A 7 22.16 23.20 -5.80
N GLY A 8 22.38 22.02 -6.36
CA GLY A 8 23.73 21.42 -6.44
C GLY A 8 23.72 19.91 -6.20
N ASP A 9 23.50 19.14 -7.24
CA ASP A 9 24.30 18.01 -7.64
C ASP A 9 23.61 17.25 -8.77
N SER A 10 24.41 16.89 -9.77
CA SER A 10 24.08 16.39 -11.08
C SER A 10 23.61 14.93 -11.13
N PHE A 11 22.70 14.55 -10.27
CA PHE A 11 21.86 13.35 -10.39
C PHE A 11 20.46 13.70 -9.90
N MET A 12 19.61 14.16 -10.80
CA MET A 12 18.20 14.31 -10.50
C MET A 12 17.57 12.92 -10.29
N LYS A 13 17.66 12.40 -9.07
CA LYS A 13 16.73 11.36 -8.62
C LYS A 13 15.34 11.94 -8.79
N GLU A 14 14.51 11.31 -9.62
CA GLU A 14 13.10 11.68 -9.75
C GLU A 14 12.49 11.72 -8.35
N THR A 15 12.02 12.89 -7.94
CA THR A 15 11.39 13.07 -6.63
C THR A 15 9.90 12.90 -6.81
N TYR A 16 9.33 11.92 -6.12
CA TYR A 16 7.89 11.70 -6.09
C TYR A 16 7.28 12.39 -4.88
N ALA A 17 6.11 12.99 -5.07
CA ALA A 17 5.29 13.52 -3.99
C ALA A 17 3.94 12.81 -3.95
N VAL A 18 3.48 12.48 -2.75
CA VAL A 18 2.14 11.95 -2.54
C VAL A 18 1.23 13.09 -2.12
N VAL A 19 0.16 13.28 -2.88
CA VAL A 19 -0.83 14.34 -2.65
C VAL A 19 -2.13 13.69 -2.19
N GLY A 20 -2.55 13.99 -0.98
CA GLY A 20 -3.85 13.58 -0.44
C GLY A 20 -4.86 14.70 -0.53
N LYS A 21 -6.12 14.36 -0.75
CA LYS A 21 -7.22 15.31 -0.66
C LYS A 21 -7.62 15.50 0.79
N ARG A 22 -7.52 16.73 1.31
CA ARG A 22 -8.06 17.11 2.62
C ARG A 22 -9.40 17.80 2.41
N VAL A 23 -10.42 17.32 3.09
CA VAL A 23 -11.74 18.00 3.16
C VAL A 23 -11.91 18.53 4.57
N LEU A 24 -12.41 19.76 4.71
CA LEU A 24 -12.77 20.29 6.01
C LEU A 24 -13.88 19.43 6.62
N VAL A 25 -13.72 19.05 7.89
CA VAL A 25 -14.59 18.11 8.62
C VAL A 25 -16.08 18.57 8.61
N SER A 26 -16.34 19.84 8.42
CA SER A 26 -17.68 20.41 8.33
C SER A 26 -18.46 20.05 7.05
N GLN A 27 -17.82 19.43 6.06
CA GLN A 27 -18.44 19.07 4.76
C GLN A 27 -18.50 17.56 4.53
N THR A 28 -17.96 16.76 5.44
CA THR A 28 -17.97 15.30 5.32
C THR A 28 -19.20 14.78 6.05
N LEU A 29 -20.20 14.34 5.29
CA LEU A 29 -21.24 13.44 5.82
C LEU A 29 -20.53 12.15 6.25
N ALA A 30 -20.86 11.65 7.44
CA ALA A 30 -20.22 10.48 8.01
C ALA A 30 -20.26 9.30 7.02
N GLY A 31 -19.09 8.90 6.50
CA GLY A 31 -18.95 7.75 5.59
C GLY A 31 -18.19 8.01 4.29
N ASP A 32 -18.06 9.26 3.83
CA ASP A 32 -17.40 9.54 2.56
C ASP A 32 -15.90 9.80 2.74
N THR A 33 -15.07 8.88 2.28
CA THR A 33 -13.64 9.13 2.12
C THR A 33 -13.44 10.16 1.00
N PRO A 34 -12.78 11.30 1.26
CA PRO A 34 -12.54 12.31 0.23
C PRO A 34 -11.74 11.73 -0.93
N SER A 35 -12.31 11.77 -2.11
CA SER A 35 -11.71 11.20 -3.32
C SER A 35 -11.59 12.26 -4.41
N PHE A 36 -10.62 12.06 -5.31
CA PHE A 36 -10.42 12.91 -6.47
C PHE A 36 -11.41 12.55 -7.57
N THR A 37 -12.12 13.53 -8.09
CA THR A 37 -12.91 13.38 -9.30
C THR A 37 -12.00 13.31 -10.54
N SER A 38 -12.52 12.79 -11.65
CA SER A 38 -11.79 12.75 -12.91
C SER A 38 -11.40 14.14 -13.41
N ALA A 39 -12.26 15.14 -13.17
CA ALA A 39 -11.98 16.53 -13.54
C ALA A 39 -10.82 17.11 -12.71
N GLU A 40 -10.81 16.92 -11.40
CA GLU A 40 -9.73 17.35 -10.52
C GLU A 40 -8.40 16.68 -10.89
N ILE A 41 -8.42 15.38 -11.22
CA ILE A 41 -7.22 14.65 -11.66
C ILE A 41 -6.71 15.21 -12.98
N ALA A 42 -7.60 15.47 -13.94
CA ALA A 42 -7.23 16.03 -15.23
C ALA A 42 -6.66 17.46 -15.09
N ASP A 43 -7.23 18.25 -14.20
CA ASP A 43 -6.75 19.61 -13.94
C ASP A 43 -5.40 19.61 -13.22
N PHE A 44 -5.24 18.72 -12.22
CA PHE A 44 -3.97 18.55 -11.53
C PHE A 44 -2.85 18.08 -12.47
N SER A 45 -3.17 17.21 -13.41
CA SER A 45 -2.19 16.70 -14.41
C SER A 45 -1.64 17.77 -15.36
N LYS A 46 -2.34 18.91 -15.52
CA LYS A 46 -1.92 20.03 -16.37
C LYS A 46 -0.98 21.00 -15.67
N GLN A 47 -0.78 20.85 -14.36
CA GLN A 47 0.07 21.77 -13.61
C GLN A 47 1.54 21.67 -14.07
N PRO A 48 2.25 22.79 -14.18
CA PRO A 48 3.60 22.82 -14.78
C PRO A 48 4.66 22.04 -13.99
N PHE A 49 4.39 21.76 -12.72
CA PHE A 49 5.26 20.96 -11.85
C PHE A 49 4.95 19.45 -11.90
N VAL A 50 3.85 19.05 -12.57
CA VAL A 50 3.44 17.65 -12.69
C VAL A 50 3.96 17.09 -14.01
N ARG A 51 5.04 16.32 -13.95
CA ARG A 51 5.57 15.62 -15.13
C ARG A 51 4.80 14.35 -15.46
N ARG A 52 4.40 13.63 -14.42
CA ARG A 52 3.63 12.38 -14.50
C ARG A 52 2.73 12.28 -13.30
N LEU A 53 1.60 11.63 -13.47
CA LEU A 53 0.63 11.42 -12.39
C LEU A 53 0.22 9.95 -12.33
N GLY A 54 0.20 9.40 -11.12
CA GLY A 54 -0.34 8.10 -10.79
C GLY A 54 -1.44 8.21 -9.76
N LYS A 55 -2.34 7.23 -9.74
CA LYS A 55 -3.42 7.12 -8.76
C LYS A 55 -3.11 6.01 -7.79
N PHE A 56 -3.40 6.21 -6.52
CA PHE A 56 -3.52 5.09 -5.59
C PHE A 56 -4.87 4.41 -5.83
N THR A 57 -4.84 3.11 -6.05
CA THR A 57 -6.02 2.26 -6.17
C THR A 57 -6.19 1.52 -4.85
N PRO A 58 -7.18 1.87 -4.02
CA PRO A 58 -7.41 1.19 -2.75
C PRO A 58 -8.11 -0.15 -2.95
N ALA A 59 -7.90 -1.08 -2.01
CA ALA A 59 -8.72 -2.27 -1.89
C ALA A 59 -10.18 -1.89 -1.57
N GLN A 60 -11.12 -2.54 -2.22
CA GLN A 60 -12.57 -2.39 -1.96
C GLN A 60 -13.11 -3.52 -1.08
N PHE A 61 -12.21 -4.28 -0.47
CA PHE A 61 -12.45 -5.40 0.42
C PHE A 61 -11.61 -5.24 1.69
N ASP A 62 -12.04 -5.87 2.78
CA ASP A 62 -11.28 -5.88 4.03
C ASP A 62 -10.14 -6.88 3.94
N VAL A 63 -9.01 -6.53 4.53
CA VAL A 63 -7.81 -7.36 4.55
C VAL A 63 -7.42 -7.65 5.99
N PHE A 64 -7.35 -8.92 6.34
CA PHE A 64 -6.84 -9.38 7.63
C PHE A 64 -5.57 -10.18 7.37
N ALA A 65 -4.49 -9.83 8.04
CA ALA A 65 -3.25 -10.60 7.99
C ALA A 65 -3.11 -11.45 9.24
N SER A 66 -2.82 -12.73 9.04
CA SER A 66 -2.40 -13.64 10.10
C SER A 66 -0.93 -13.97 9.92
N ILE A 67 -0.14 -13.71 10.95
CA ILE A 67 1.31 -13.89 10.97
C ILE A 67 1.65 -14.86 12.10
N GLY A 68 2.50 -15.83 11.83
CA GLY A 68 2.97 -16.82 12.81
C GLY A 68 2.33 -18.17 12.66
N ASN A 69 2.64 -19.08 13.61
CA ASN A 69 2.11 -20.44 13.65
C ASN A 69 1.02 -20.52 14.71
N ALA A 70 -0.23 -20.51 14.28
CA ALA A 70 -1.39 -20.64 15.19
C ALA A 70 -1.36 -21.95 16.02
N GLN A 71 -0.74 -23.02 15.49
CA GLN A 71 -0.57 -24.28 16.19
C GLN A 71 0.45 -24.22 17.33
N ALA A 72 1.37 -23.25 17.26
CA ALA A 72 2.37 -23.01 18.32
C ALA A 72 1.93 -21.92 19.32
N GLY A 73 0.71 -21.39 19.22
CA GLY A 73 0.21 -20.32 20.08
C GLY A 73 0.89 -18.95 19.85
N LEU A 74 1.65 -18.80 18.77
CA LEU A 74 2.44 -17.62 18.44
C LEU A 74 1.92 -16.92 17.17
N GLY A 75 0.61 -16.75 17.05
CA GLY A 75 0.01 -16.06 15.92
C GLY A 75 -0.77 -14.82 16.37
N PHE A 76 -0.74 -13.76 15.57
CA PHE A 76 -1.64 -12.63 15.72
C PHE A 76 -2.31 -12.31 14.39
N THR A 77 -3.53 -11.77 14.49
CA THR A 77 -4.27 -11.28 13.34
C THR A 77 -4.43 -9.77 13.47
N THR A 78 -4.24 -9.06 12.38
CA THR A 78 -4.40 -7.61 12.35
C THR A 78 -5.07 -7.17 11.05
N ASP A 79 -5.81 -6.08 11.12
CA ASP A 79 -6.37 -5.42 9.95
C ASP A 79 -5.25 -4.73 9.16
N MET A 80 -5.34 -4.80 7.84
CA MET A 80 -4.41 -4.17 6.93
C MET A 80 -5.15 -3.45 5.81
N PHE A 81 -4.49 -2.47 5.21
CA PHE A 81 -5.01 -1.75 4.05
C PHE A 81 -4.07 -1.95 2.88
N PHE A 82 -4.60 -2.47 1.79
CA PHE A 82 -3.87 -2.62 0.55
C PHE A 82 -4.15 -1.46 -0.40
N GLU A 83 -3.10 -0.99 -1.03
CA GLU A 83 -3.18 -0.07 -2.15
C GLU A 83 -2.26 -0.53 -3.28
N ALA A 84 -2.60 -0.13 -4.49
CA ALA A 84 -1.75 -0.31 -5.64
C ALA A 84 -1.46 1.05 -6.28
N ILE A 85 -0.27 1.16 -6.85
CA ILE A 85 0.16 2.30 -7.67
C ILE A 85 0.81 1.77 -8.94
N PRO A 86 0.89 2.57 -10.01
CA PRO A 86 1.64 2.15 -11.19
C PRO A 86 3.11 1.86 -10.83
N ASP A 87 3.65 0.75 -11.32
CA ASP A 87 4.96 0.22 -10.95
C ASP A 87 6.11 1.23 -11.07
N ARG A 88 6.02 2.14 -12.03
CA ARG A 88 7.02 3.20 -12.23
C ARG A 88 7.20 4.16 -11.05
N TYR A 89 6.28 4.16 -10.08
CA TYR A 89 6.35 4.98 -8.86
C TYR A 89 6.81 4.20 -7.64
N VAL A 90 7.01 2.89 -7.78
CA VAL A 90 7.47 2.04 -6.68
C VAL A 90 8.97 2.23 -6.52
N ASP A 91 9.40 2.62 -5.33
CA ASP A 91 10.80 2.91 -4.96
C ASP A 91 11.54 1.67 -4.45
N ALA A 92 11.21 0.49 -4.95
CA ALA A 92 11.78 -0.77 -4.50
C ALA A 92 12.18 -1.67 -5.68
N ASP A 93 12.97 -2.71 -5.40
CA ASP A 93 13.31 -3.73 -6.38
C ASP A 93 12.06 -4.55 -6.77
N LEU A 94 11.69 -4.48 -8.04
CA LEU A 94 10.53 -5.16 -8.60
C LEU A 94 10.82 -6.55 -9.19
N SER A 95 12.01 -7.07 -9.03
CA SER A 95 12.40 -8.39 -9.58
C SER A 95 11.49 -9.54 -9.11
N LYS A 96 10.90 -9.41 -7.92
CA LYS A 96 9.99 -10.38 -7.30
C LYS A 96 8.54 -9.87 -7.22
N TRP A 97 8.22 -8.77 -7.89
CA TRP A 97 6.92 -8.08 -7.85
C TRP A 97 5.86 -8.70 -8.76
N ASN A 98 6.12 -9.86 -9.34
CA ASN A 98 5.22 -10.49 -10.29
C ASN A 98 4.06 -11.18 -9.60
N TYR A 99 2.84 -10.81 -9.98
CA TYR A 99 1.61 -11.48 -9.63
C TYR A 99 1.05 -12.23 -10.84
N ARG A 100 0.75 -13.52 -10.66
CA ARG A 100 0.05 -14.33 -11.68
C ARG A 100 -1.45 -14.21 -11.43
N LEU A 101 -2.22 -13.80 -12.44
CA LEU A 101 -3.69 -13.77 -12.37
C LEU A 101 -4.24 -15.13 -11.93
N GLY A 102 -5.17 -15.12 -10.98
CA GLY A 102 -5.69 -16.33 -10.37
C GLY A 102 -4.73 -17.05 -9.42
N GLY A 103 -3.54 -16.52 -9.18
CA GLY A 103 -2.57 -17.07 -8.24
C GLY A 103 -3.05 -17.05 -6.79
N ASP A 104 -2.39 -17.81 -5.95
CA ASP A 104 -2.68 -17.97 -4.51
C ASP A 104 -1.74 -17.15 -3.60
N THR A 105 -0.72 -16.53 -4.18
CA THR A 105 0.32 -15.80 -3.45
C THR A 105 0.40 -14.35 -3.91
N ILE A 106 0.32 -13.43 -2.96
CA ILE A 106 0.39 -11.97 -3.19
C ILE A 106 1.80 -11.50 -2.81
N PRO A 107 2.60 -10.96 -3.73
CA PRO A 107 3.79 -10.21 -3.35
C PRO A 107 3.35 -8.86 -2.74
N VAL A 108 3.97 -8.49 -1.62
CA VAL A 108 3.68 -7.24 -0.93
C VAL A 108 4.96 -6.45 -0.69
N ILE A 109 4.87 -5.13 -0.78
CA ILE A 109 5.89 -4.19 -0.36
C ILE A 109 5.38 -3.50 0.90
N LEU A 110 6.17 -3.57 1.98
CA LEU A 110 5.81 -2.94 3.24
C LEU A 110 6.48 -1.58 3.40
N PRO A 111 5.83 -0.62 4.08
CA PRO A 111 6.52 0.57 4.55
C PRO A 111 7.63 0.19 5.52
N LYS A 112 8.82 0.74 5.34
CA LYS A 112 9.96 0.52 6.24
C LYS A 112 9.67 0.96 7.67
N ASN A 113 8.83 1.96 7.82
CA ASN A 113 8.36 2.39 9.14
C ASN A 113 7.65 1.30 9.95
N TYR A 114 7.00 0.33 9.31
CA TYR A 114 6.36 -0.78 10.03
C TYR A 114 7.39 -1.69 10.70
N LEU A 115 8.51 -1.94 10.04
CA LEU A 115 9.62 -2.68 10.62
C LEU A 115 10.24 -1.92 11.79
N ASN A 116 10.41 -0.61 11.65
CA ASN A 116 10.92 0.25 12.71
C ASN A 116 9.96 0.28 13.92
N LEU A 117 8.65 0.42 13.69
CA LEU A 117 7.63 0.37 14.75
C LEU A 117 7.64 -0.97 15.48
N TYR A 118 7.78 -2.08 14.75
CA TYR A 118 7.93 -3.38 15.38
C TYR A 118 9.20 -3.45 16.23
N ASN A 119 10.36 -3.13 15.67
CA ASN A 119 11.64 -3.27 16.33
C ASN A 119 11.80 -2.38 17.57
N PHE A 120 11.43 -1.10 17.46
CA PHE A 120 11.66 -0.11 18.51
C PHE A 120 10.44 0.09 19.43
N GLY A 121 9.24 -0.13 18.92
CA GLY A 121 8.01 0.07 19.70
C GLY A 121 7.50 -1.21 20.36
N PHE A 122 7.47 -2.33 19.63
CA PHE A 122 6.83 -3.55 20.11
C PHE A 122 7.81 -4.60 20.59
N ALA A 123 8.80 -4.99 19.79
CA ALA A 123 9.72 -6.08 20.11
C ALA A 123 10.51 -5.81 21.39
N SER A 124 11.03 -4.60 21.54
CA SER A 124 11.79 -4.18 22.72
C SER A 124 10.97 -4.25 24.03
N THR A 125 9.68 -3.90 23.96
CA THR A 125 8.79 -3.92 25.16
C THR A 125 8.32 -5.32 25.54
N LYS A 126 8.35 -6.27 24.59
CA LYS A 126 7.90 -7.65 24.77
C LYS A 126 9.04 -8.66 24.88
N GLY A 127 10.30 -8.21 24.87
CA GLY A 127 11.46 -9.11 24.88
C GLY A 127 11.58 -9.99 23.64
N LEU A 128 11.00 -9.55 22.53
CA LEU A 128 11.06 -10.25 21.24
C LEU A 128 12.29 -9.82 20.45
N PRO A 129 12.82 -10.70 19.58
CA PRO A 129 13.96 -10.35 18.74
C PRO A 129 13.61 -9.27 17.74
N ALA A 130 14.54 -8.36 17.45
CA ALA A 130 14.44 -7.44 16.36
C ALA A 130 14.49 -8.20 15.01
N LEU A 131 13.70 -7.75 14.05
CA LEU A 131 13.63 -8.34 12.72
C LEU A 131 14.43 -7.49 11.72
N SER A 132 15.14 -8.15 10.82
CA SER A 132 15.72 -7.53 9.62
C SER A 132 14.74 -7.65 8.45
N GLU A 133 14.94 -6.85 7.39
CA GLU A 133 14.17 -6.96 6.14
C GLU A 133 14.23 -8.39 5.56
N ALA A 134 15.42 -9.01 5.60
CA ALA A 134 15.61 -10.39 5.13
C ALA A 134 14.79 -11.40 5.94
N MET A 135 14.74 -11.25 7.26
CA MET A 135 13.93 -12.13 8.12
C MET A 135 12.44 -11.99 7.83
N VAL A 136 11.96 -10.76 7.64
CA VAL A 136 10.54 -10.51 7.29
C VAL A 136 10.20 -11.14 5.94
N GLY A 137 11.10 -11.12 4.97
CA GLY A 137 10.92 -11.78 3.67
C GLY A 137 10.75 -13.31 3.75
N MET A 138 11.15 -13.94 4.85
CA MET A 138 10.99 -15.38 5.11
C MET A 138 9.70 -15.71 5.88
N VAL A 139 9.03 -14.70 6.45
CA VAL A 139 7.81 -14.92 7.23
C VAL A 139 6.66 -15.27 6.29
N GLN A 140 5.96 -16.36 6.62
CA GLN A 140 4.72 -16.70 5.95
C GLN A 140 3.57 -15.88 6.50
N ILE A 141 2.97 -15.08 5.65
CA ILE A 141 1.78 -14.29 5.96
C ILE A 141 0.59 -14.95 5.29
N ARG A 142 -0.53 -15.05 5.98
CA ARG A 142 -1.82 -15.43 5.40
C ARG A 142 -2.72 -14.22 5.38
N PHE A 143 -3.24 -13.90 4.22
CA PHE A 143 -4.23 -12.85 4.06
C PHE A 143 -5.63 -13.45 3.95
N TYR A 144 -6.53 -12.89 4.71
CA TYR A 144 -7.96 -13.16 4.63
C TYR A 144 -8.62 -11.93 4.02
N LEU A 145 -9.13 -12.08 2.81
CA LEU A 145 -9.74 -10.99 2.04
C LEU A 145 -11.25 -11.18 2.13
N ARG A 146 -11.95 -10.18 2.67
CA ARG A 146 -13.40 -10.21 2.82
C ARG A 146 -14.02 -9.14 1.94
N GLY A 147 -14.70 -9.58 0.88
CA GLY A 147 -15.44 -8.74 -0.03
C GLY A 147 -16.92 -8.68 0.27
N THR A 148 -17.68 -7.99 -0.59
CA THR A 148 -19.14 -7.93 -0.53
C THR A 148 -19.79 -9.19 -1.11
N GLN A 149 -19.15 -9.82 -2.08
CA GLN A 149 -19.71 -11.00 -2.78
C GLN A 149 -19.05 -12.30 -2.32
N GLN A 150 -17.76 -12.29 -2.09
CA GLN A 150 -17.02 -13.49 -1.71
C GLN A 150 -15.80 -13.17 -0.85
N ASN A 151 -15.30 -14.20 -0.18
CA ASN A 151 -14.08 -14.15 0.61
C ASN A 151 -13.00 -15.02 -0.05
N ARG A 152 -11.74 -14.65 0.13
CA ARG A 152 -10.59 -15.40 -0.38
C ARG A 152 -9.48 -15.45 0.64
N GLN A 153 -8.83 -16.60 0.76
CA GLN A 153 -7.61 -16.74 1.54
C GLN A 153 -6.42 -16.87 0.60
N MET A 154 -5.34 -16.15 0.89
CA MET A 154 -4.15 -16.12 0.05
C MET A 154 -2.88 -16.12 0.90
N ALA A 155 -1.80 -16.67 0.37
CA ALA A 155 -0.48 -16.50 0.96
C ALA A 155 0.05 -15.10 0.64
N GLY A 156 0.80 -14.52 1.58
CA GLY A 156 1.52 -13.27 1.38
C GLY A 156 3.02 -13.48 1.40
N ARG A 157 3.74 -12.77 0.55
CA ARG A 157 5.19 -12.75 0.53
C ARG A 157 5.69 -11.31 0.49
N VAL A 158 6.39 -10.90 1.55
CA VAL A 158 7.09 -9.60 1.54
C VAL A 158 8.28 -9.70 0.60
N VAL A 159 8.29 -8.88 -0.44
CA VAL A 159 9.33 -8.90 -1.47
C VAL A 159 10.30 -7.73 -1.38
N ALA A 160 9.85 -6.62 -0.79
CA ALA A 160 10.67 -5.43 -0.60
C ALA A 160 10.07 -4.50 0.48
N PHE A 161 10.78 -3.44 0.79
CA PHE A 161 10.35 -2.34 1.66
C PHE A 161 10.44 -1.02 0.91
N SER A 162 9.46 -0.13 1.16
CA SER A 162 9.46 1.24 0.65
C SER A 162 9.83 2.23 1.75
N ASP A 163 10.73 3.14 1.43
CA ASP A 163 11.11 4.25 2.30
C ASP A 163 10.18 5.47 2.13
N ARG A 164 9.47 5.56 1.01
CA ARG A 164 8.71 6.76 0.61
C ARG A 164 7.20 6.58 0.71
N ILE A 165 6.71 5.36 0.54
CA ILE A 165 5.29 5.07 0.49
C ILE A 165 4.88 4.45 1.82
N ASN A 166 4.00 5.15 2.54
CA ASN A 166 3.55 4.74 3.88
C ASN A 166 2.22 3.97 3.81
N THR A 167 2.18 2.96 2.95
CA THR A 167 1.07 2.01 2.83
C THR A 167 1.58 0.67 2.32
N ILE A 168 0.81 -0.39 2.55
CA ILE A 168 1.15 -1.71 2.04
C ILE A 168 0.77 -1.76 0.56
N LEU A 169 1.80 -1.91 -0.30
CA LEU A 169 1.58 -2.01 -1.73
C LEU A 169 1.40 -3.46 -2.17
N VAL A 170 0.48 -3.63 -3.12
CA VAL A 170 0.27 -4.87 -3.87
C VAL A 170 0.28 -4.56 -5.37
N PRO A 171 0.61 -5.53 -6.24
CA PRO A 171 0.60 -5.32 -7.69
C PRO A 171 -0.74 -4.81 -8.20
N GLN A 172 -0.71 -3.88 -9.15
CA GLN A 172 -1.93 -3.34 -9.75
C GLN A 172 -2.79 -4.44 -10.39
N ALA A 173 -2.15 -5.46 -10.99
CA ALA A 173 -2.85 -6.61 -11.58
C ALA A 173 -3.66 -7.38 -10.53
N PHE A 174 -3.07 -7.64 -9.35
CA PHE A 174 -3.78 -8.26 -8.22
C PHE A 174 -4.94 -7.36 -7.74
N MET A 175 -4.69 -6.06 -7.55
CA MET A 175 -5.71 -5.14 -7.05
C MET A 175 -6.93 -5.08 -7.97
N ASN A 176 -6.70 -5.03 -9.28
CA ASN A 176 -7.79 -5.01 -10.26
C ASN A 176 -8.61 -6.30 -10.24
N GLU A 177 -7.92 -7.46 -10.21
CA GLU A 177 -8.59 -8.78 -10.11
C GLU A 177 -9.37 -8.89 -8.81
N ALA A 178 -8.75 -8.57 -7.67
CA ALA A 178 -9.37 -8.73 -6.37
C ALA A 178 -10.56 -7.80 -6.16
N ASN A 179 -10.46 -6.52 -6.56
CA ASN A 179 -11.60 -5.59 -6.48
C ASN A 179 -12.78 -6.07 -7.33
N ALA A 180 -12.51 -6.52 -8.56
CA ALA A 180 -13.56 -7.00 -9.47
C ALA A 180 -14.20 -8.31 -8.97
N ALA A 181 -13.42 -9.21 -8.36
CA ALA A 181 -13.92 -10.51 -7.91
C ALA A 181 -14.61 -10.44 -6.54
N LEU A 182 -14.03 -9.71 -5.59
CA LEU A 182 -14.49 -9.70 -4.20
C LEU A 182 -15.59 -8.66 -3.94
N SER A 183 -15.55 -7.52 -4.62
CA SER A 183 -16.48 -6.42 -4.41
C SER A 183 -16.82 -5.70 -5.73
N PRO A 184 -17.46 -6.38 -6.68
CA PRO A 184 -17.77 -5.83 -8.01
C PRO A 184 -18.74 -4.65 -7.96
N ASP A 185 -19.51 -4.54 -6.89
CA ASP A 185 -20.46 -3.48 -6.59
C ASP A 185 -19.80 -2.19 -6.11
N ARG A 186 -18.51 -2.22 -5.79
CA ARG A 186 -17.72 -1.06 -5.34
C ARG A 186 -16.78 -0.59 -6.42
N HIS A 187 -16.60 0.73 -6.51
CA HIS A 187 -15.68 1.35 -7.45
C HIS A 187 -14.55 2.05 -6.69
N PRO A 188 -13.29 1.67 -6.93
CA PRO A 188 -12.17 2.30 -6.24
C PRO A 188 -12.01 3.76 -6.67
N LEU A 189 -12.18 4.67 -5.71
CA LEU A 189 -11.95 6.10 -5.90
C LEU A 189 -10.56 6.46 -5.36
N ALA A 190 -9.79 7.19 -6.13
CA ALA A 190 -8.46 7.62 -5.71
C ALA A 190 -8.56 8.71 -4.64
N SER A 191 -8.16 8.40 -3.41
CA SER A 191 -8.03 9.39 -2.33
C SER A 191 -6.66 10.07 -2.33
N ARG A 192 -5.68 9.49 -3.02
CA ARG A 192 -4.31 9.96 -3.12
C ARG A 192 -3.78 9.86 -4.54
N LEU A 193 -2.92 10.80 -4.88
CA LEU A 193 -2.20 10.85 -6.15
C LEU A 193 -0.70 10.81 -5.86
N ILE A 194 0.07 10.28 -6.81
CA ILE A 194 1.53 10.35 -6.79
C ILE A 194 2.00 11.08 -8.05
N VAL A 195 2.90 12.03 -7.88
CA VAL A 195 3.40 12.91 -8.94
C VAL A 195 4.92 12.93 -8.93
#